data_4adf801f9391cd5509896d15b0d2bdec
#
_entry.id   4adf801f9391cd5509896d15b0d2bdec
#
_cell.length_a   1.000
_cell.length_b   1.000
_cell.length_c   1.000
_cell.angle_alpha   90.00
_cell.angle_beta   90.00
_cell.angle_gamma   90.00
#
_symmetry.space_group_name_H-M   'P 1'
#
loop_
_entity.id
_entity.type
_entity.pdbx_description
1 polymer ?
#
loop_
_entity_poly.entity_id
_entity_poly.type
_entity_poly.pdbx_seq_one_letter_code
_entity_poly.pdbx_strand_id
1 'polypeptide(L)'
;MIIDSQENNTLYPVFLKVRNLQILIVGGGNVAFEKLTFLTKSSPDAVVEMVAPFFRPETLELANRYNVKVTRKRFTRSMLKKRHVVIATTDSP
;
A
#
# COMPACT_ATOMS: atom_id res chain seq x y z
N MET A 1 9.78 5.71 -4.93
CA MET A 1 9.52 6.62 -3.79
C MET A 1 8.98 5.83 -2.61
N ILE A 2 9.52 6.07 -1.44
CA ILE A 2 9.06 5.42 -0.22
C ILE A 2 8.42 6.46 0.67
N ILE A 3 7.20 6.17 1.10
CA ILE A 3 6.46 7.05 1.98
C ILE A 3 6.28 6.35 3.32
N ASP A 4 6.76 6.98 4.39
CA ASP A 4 6.59 6.47 5.73
C ASP A 4 5.43 7.20 6.39
N SER A 5 4.30 6.52 6.48
CA SER A 5 3.11 7.15 7.01
C SER A 5 3.03 7.15 8.52
N GLN A 6 4.02 6.59 9.20
CA GLN A 6 4.06 6.62 10.66
C GLN A 6 4.66 7.90 11.21
N GLU A 7 5.55 8.50 10.46
CA GLU A 7 6.31 9.63 10.94
C GLU A 7 5.44 10.80 11.27
N ASN A 8 4.65 11.19 10.36
CA ASN A 8 3.71 12.25 10.62
C ASN A 8 2.68 12.28 9.53
N ASN A 9 1.82 13.21 9.65
CA ASN A 9 0.64 13.25 8.83
C ASN A 9 0.70 14.25 7.71
N THR A 10 1.81 14.91 7.56
CA THR A 10 1.92 15.89 6.49
C THR A 10 2.37 15.19 5.25
N LEU A 11 1.44 14.57 4.61
CA LEU A 11 1.70 13.97 3.33
C LEU A 11 1.39 14.97 2.26
N TYR A 12 2.40 15.30 1.51
CA TYR A 12 2.17 16.12 0.34
C TYR A 12 1.64 15.24 -0.76
N PRO A 13 0.56 15.61 -1.39
CA PRO A 13 0.08 14.81 -2.51
C PRO A 13 1.10 14.87 -3.64
N VAL A 14 1.65 13.73 -3.92
CA VAL A 14 2.57 13.59 -5.04
C VAL A 14 1.82 12.90 -6.14
N PHE A 15 1.63 13.59 -7.25
CA PHE A 15 0.93 13.02 -8.38
C PHE A 15 1.94 12.54 -9.39
N LEU A 16 2.05 11.24 -9.50
CA LEU A 16 2.92 10.63 -10.49
C LEU A 16 2.08 10.26 -11.69
N LYS A 17 2.39 10.84 -12.82
CA LYS A 17 1.67 10.56 -14.05
C LYS A 17 2.31 9.37 -14.74
N VAL A 18 2.22 8.22 -14.11
CA VAL A 18 2.76 7.00 -14.65
C VAL A 18 1.61 6.04 -14.88
N ARG A 19 1.52 5.54 -16.10
CA ARG A 19 0.52 4.54 -16.45
C ARG A 19 0.84 3.25 -15.71
N ASN A 20 -0.17 2.61 -15.11
CA ASN A 20 0.03 1.39 -14.35
C ASN A 20 1.08 1.55 -13.24
N LEU A 21 0.92 2.61 -12.47
CA LEU A 21 1.80 2.88 -11.36
C LEU A 21 1.88 1.67 -10.44
N GLN A 22 3.10 1.16 -10.19
CA GLN A 22 3.30 -0.01 -9.34
C GLN A 22 3.48 0.43 -7.90
N ILE A 23 2.53 0.08 -7.06
CA ILE A 23 2.52 0.51 -5.66
C ILE A 23 2.55 -0.71 -4.75
N LEU A 24 3.43 -0.67 -3.76
CA LEU A 24 3.48 -1.69 -2.73
C LEU A 24 3.10 -1.06 -1.40
N ILE A 25 2.11 -1.63 -0.73
CA ILE A 25 1.75 -1.23 0.63
C ILE A 25 2.27 -2.30 1.58
N VAL A 26 3.15 -1.91 2.50
CA VAL A 26 3.68 -2.81 3.51
C VAL A 26 2.87 -2.63 4.77
N GLY A 27 2.05 -3.61 5.09
CA GLY A 27 1.16 -3.56 6.24
C GLY A 27 -0.22 -4.05 5.91
N GLY A 28 -0.96 -4.47 6.93
CA GLY A 28 -2.32 -5.00 6.75
C GLY A 28 -3.32 -4.50 7.77
N GLY A 29 -2.95 -3.49 8.56
CA GLY A 29 -3.79 -2.94 9.62
C GLY A 29 -4.59 -1.72 9.19
N ASN A 30 -4.95 -0.90 10.17
CA ASN A 30 -5.78 0.27 9.94
C ASN A 30 -5.17 1.27 8.98
N VAL A 31 -3.88 1.55 9.15
CA VAL A 31 -3.23 2.55 8.31
C VAL A 31 -3.15 2.05 6.87
N ALA A 32 -2.86 0.76 6.70
CA ALA A 32 -2.86 0.17 5.37
C ALA A 32 -4.24 0.28 4.73
N PHE A 33 -5.29 0.04 5.51
CA PHE A 33 -6.65 0.17 5.03
C PHE A 33 -6.94 1.59 4.55
N GLU A 34 -6.53 2.59 5.34
CA GLU A 34 -6.72 3.99 4.98
C GLU A 34 -5.99 4.34 3.68
N LYS A 35 -4.73 3.89 3.56
CA LYS A 35 -3.96 4.18 2.36
C LYS A 35 -4.55 3.51 1.14
N LEU A 36 -5.00 2.28 1.29
CA LEU A 36 -5.64 1.59 0.18
C LEU A 36 -6.92 2.30 -0.24
N THR A 37 -7.73 2.73 0.74
CA THR A 37 -8.95 3.47 0.46
C THR A 37 -8.64 4.71 -0.36
N PHE A 38 -7.61 5.44 0.02
CA PHE A 38 -7.22 6.64 -0.70
C PHE A 38 -6.79 6.31 -2.13
N LEU A 39 -5.98 5.28 -2.28
CA LEU A 39 -5.44 4.91 -3.59
C LEU A 39 -6.51 4.44 -4.56
N THR A 40 -7.51 3.72 -4.08
CA THR A 40 -8.57 3.24 -4.96
C THR A 40 -9.37 4.38 -5.55
N LYS A 41 -9.38 5.52 -4.88
CA LYS A 41 -10.09 6.71 -5.37
C LYS A 41 -9.19 7.61 -6.20
N SER A 42 -7.94 7.79 -5.78
CA SER A 42 -7.05 8.77 -6.40
C SER A 42 -6.25 8.20 -7.56
N SER A 43 -6.04 6.90 -7.58
CA SER A 43 -5.20 6.27 -8.60
C SER A 43 -5.82 4.95 -9.04
N PRO A 44 -6.99 5.01 -9.69
CA PRO A 44 -7.70 3.76 -10.04
C PRO A 44 -6.95 2.88 -11.01
N ASP A 45 -6.00 3.43 -11.76
CA ASP A 45 -5.21 2.63 -12.71
C ASP A 45 -3.94 2.07 -12.09
N ALA A 46 -3.68 2.36 -10.83
CA ALA A 46 -2.48 1.86 -10.16
C ALA A 46 -2.58 0.34 -9.96
N VAL A 47 -1.44 -0.31 -10.06
CA VAL A 47 -1.33 -1.73 -9.75
C VAL A 47 -0.83 -1.82 -8.32
N VAL A 48 -1.69 -2.24 -7.42
CA VAL A 48 -1.39 -2.24 -5.99
C VAL A 48 -1.20 -3.66 -5.48
N GLU A 49 -0.15 -3.85 -4.72
CA GLU A 49 0.08 -5.09 -3.99
C GLU A 49 0.26 -4.74 -2.51
N MET A 50 -0.25 -5.59 -1.64
CA MET A 50 -0.07 -5.44 -0.20
C MET A 50 0.70 -6.64 0.33
N VAL A 51 1.62 -6.39 1.24
CA VAL A 51 2.38 -7.46 1.87
C VAL A 51 2.41 -7.24 3.38
N ALA A 52 2.07 -8.28 4.12
CA ALA A 52 2.12 -8.28 5.58
C ALA A 52 1.93 -9.70 6.07
N PRO A 53 2.43 -10.03 7.29
CA PRO A 53 2.14 -11.36 7.87
C PRO A 53 0.66 -11.51 8.21
N PHE A 54 0.00 -10.42 8.58
CA PHE A 54 -1.39 -10.43 8.98
C PHE A 54 -2.15 -9.29 8.32
N PHE A 55 -3.40 -9.55 7.99
CA PHE A 55 -4.30 -8.54 7.43
C PHE A 55 -5.59 -8.54 8.22
N ARG A 56 -6.10 -7.36 8.52
CA ARG A 56 -7.42 -7.25 9.14
C ARG A 56 -8.49 -7.65 8.12
N PRO A 57 -9.60 -8.21 8.59
CA PRO A 57 -10.67 -8.63 7.67
C PRO A 57 -11.15 -7.51 6.75
N GLU A 58 -11.27 -6.29 7.28
CA GLU A 58 -11.73 -5.15 6.48
C GLU A 58 -10.75 -4.84 5.37
N THR A 59 -9.46 -4.97 5.66
CA THR A 59 -8.41 -4.72 4.67
C THR A 59 -8.46 -5.75 3.56
N LEU A 60 -8.65 -7.01 3.92
CA LEU A 60 -8.77 -8.08 2.92
C LEU A 60 -10.01 -7.89 2.05
N GLU A 61 -11.12 -7.49 2.66
CA GLU A 61 -12.34 -7.27 1.89
C GLU A 61 -12.16 -6.16 0.88
N LEU A 62 -11.55 -5.06 1.30
CA LEU A 62 -11.31 -3.94 0.40
C LEU A 62 -10.37 -4.34 -0.72
N ALA A 63 -9.30 -5.06 -0.39
CA ALA A 63 -8.34 -5.53 -1.39
C ALA A 63 -9.02 -6.42 -2.42
N ASN A 64 -9.87 -7.33 -1.95
CA ASN A 64 -10.57 -8.22 -2.84
C ASN A 64 -11.53 -7.46 -3.77
N ARG A 65 -12.18 -6.44 -3.26
CA ARG A 65 -13.12 -5.64 -4.04
C ARG A 65 -12.44 -4.94 -5.21
N TYR A 66 -11.21 -4.51 -5.02
CA TYR A 66 -10.48 -3.77 -6.05
C TYR A 66 -9.39 -4.58 -6.72
N ASN A 67 -9.42 -5.90 -6.55
CA ASN A 67 -8.46 -6.83 -7.18
C ASN A 67 -7.01 -6.52 -6.82
N VAL A 68 -6.79 -6.14 -5.58
CA VAL A 68 -5.45 -5.86 -5.06
C VAL A 68 -4.81 -7.19 -4.68
N LYS A 69 -3.58 -7.40 -5.15
CA LYS A 69 -2.84 -8.60 -4.80
C LYS A 69 -2.41 -8.55 -3.34
N VAL A 70 -2.66 -9.61 -2.60
CA VAL A 70 -2.32 -9.70 -1.18
C VAL A 70 -1.32 -10.84 -1.00
N THR A 71 -0.20 -10.53 -0.37
CA THR A 71 0.84 -11.50 -0.07
C THR A 71 1.00 -11.58 1.44
N ARG A 72 0.71 -12.75 2.00
CA ARG A 72 0.78 -12.94 3.46
C ARG A 72 2.14 -13.47 3.84
N LYS A 73 3.08 -12.56 3.97
CA LYS A 73 4.40 -12.90 4.48
C LYS A 73 5.13 -11.63 4.88
N ARG A 74 6.28 -11.79 5.49
CA ARG A 74 7.07 -10.65 5.87
C ARG A 74 7.59 -9.94 4.65
N PHE A 75 7.64 -8.62 4.76
CA PHE A 75 8.26 -7.80 3.74
C PHE A 75 9.75 -8.13 3.62
N THR A 76 10.25 -8.20 2.40
CA THR A 76 11.66 -8.37 2.12
C THR A 76 12.09 -7.31 1.12
N ARG A 77 13.37 -7.00 1.11
CA ARG A 77 13.90 -5.98 0.21
C ARG A 77 13.68 -6.30 -1.26
N SER A 78 13.67 -7.59 -1.59
CA SER A 78 13.47 -7.98 -2.98
C SER A 78 12.11 -7.53 -3.51
N MET A 79 11.17 -7.27 -2.63
CA MET A 79 9.83 -6.82 -3.04
C MET A 79 9.81 -5.38 -3.49
N LEU A 80 10.89 -4.64 -3.29
CA LEU A 80 10.99 -3.26 -3.75
C LEU A 80 11.26 -3.14 -5.24
N LYS A 81 11.65 -4.23 -5.87
CA LYS A 81 11.99 -4.20 -7.29
C LYS A 81 10.78 -3.85 -8.12
N LYS A 82 10.97 -2.99 -9.09
CA LYS A 82 9.93 -2.59 -10.05
C LYS A 82 8.76 -1.87 -9.38
N ARG A 83 8.98 -1.26 -8.23
CA ARG A 83 7.96 -0.45 -7.58
C ARG A 83 8.23 1.01 -7.80
N HIS A 84 7.19 1.75 -8.17
CA HIS A 84 7.28 3.20 -8.27
C HIS A 84 7.11 3.85 -6.91
N VAL A 85 6.22 3.30 -6.09
CA VAL A 85 5.92 3.85 -4.76
C VAL A 85 5.82 2.71 -3.76
N VAL A 86 6.41 2.90 -2.59
CA VAL A 86 6.27 1.95 -1.48
C VAL A 86 5.74 2.73 -0.28
N ILE A 87 4.62 2.29 0.25
CA ILE A 87 4.00 2.91 1.40
C ILE A 87 4.16 1.98 2.60
N ALA A 88 4.99 2.41 3.54
CA ALA A 88 5.21 1.64 4.76
C ALA A 88 4.21 2.08 5.82
N THR A 89 3.37 1.16 6.23
CA THR A 89 2.30 1.44 7.19
C THR A 89 2.43 0.57 8.43
N THR A 90 3.65 0.25 8.79
CA THR A 90 3.87 -0.58 9.96
C THR A 90 3.51 0.22 11.21
N ASP A 91 2.47 -0.19 11.88
CA ASP A 91 2.13 0.38 13.17
C ASP A 91 2.65 -0.51 14.29
N SER A 92 3.52 -1.39 13.95
CA SER A 92 4.17 -2.19 14.94
C SER A 92 5.19 -1.35 15.67
N PRO A 93 5.14 -1.35 16.96
CA PRO A 93 6.15 -0.67 17.75
C PRO A 93 7.51 -1.32 17.57
#